data_65b0e327fe310196f698eadce5e65b26
#
_entry.id   65b0e327fe310196f698eadce5e65b26
#
_cell.length_a   1.000
_cell.length_b   1.000
_cell.length_c   1.000
_cell.angle_alpha   90.00
_cell.angle_beta   90.00
_cell.angle_gamma   90.00
#
_symmetry.space_group_name_H-M   'P 1'
#
loop_
_entity.id
_entity.type
_entity.pdbx_description
1 polymer ?
#
loop_
_entity_poly.entity_id
_entity_poly.type
_entity_poly.pdbx_seq_one_letter_code
_entity_poly.pdbx_strand_id
1 'polypeptide(L)'
;MENNVFDSIKIGLASPEQIRNWSYGEVKKPETINYRTLKPERDGLYCERIFGPTKDWECHCGKYKRIRYKGKICDRCGVEVTKAKVRRERMGHIELAAPVSHIWYFKGIPSRIGLMLDISPRLLEKVLYFASYIVTNPGLTPLEKKQLLTEKEYREMRERYGDEFEASMGAEAIQELLKEIDLDQLSAELTAEVEKSSGQKKVRILKRLEVVEAFRISGNRPEWMVMDVLPVLPPDLRPMVQLDGGNVLVTFGGIYG
;
A
#
# COMPACT_ATOMS: atom_id res chain seq x y z
N MET A 1 10.81 -27.69 14.81
CA MET A 1 10.65 -26.23 14.70
C MET A 1 12.06 -25.68 14.64
N GLU A 2 12.46 -25.12 13.51
CA GLU A 2 13.69 -24.38 13.46
C GLU A 2 13.48 -23.11 14.28
N ASN A 3 14.17 -22.98 15.41
CA ASN A 3 14.21 -21.75 16.16
C ASN A 3 15.02 -20.76 15.34
N ASN A 4 14.35 -19.85 14.65
CA ASN A 4 15.01 -18.72 14.03
C ASN A 4 15.57 -17.84 15.15
N VAL A 5 16.87 -17.97 15.40
CA VAL A 5 17.61 -17.08 16.31
C VAL A 5 17.88 -15.79 15.54
N PHE A 6 17.43 -14.68 16.08
CA PHE A 6 17.69 -13.34 15.51
C PHE A 6 18.04 -12.36 16.64
N ASP A 7 18.92 -11.43 16.36
CA ASP A 7 19.40 -10.44 17.34
C ASP A 7 18.57 -9.15 17.30
N SER A 8 17.91 -8.87 16.18
CA SER A 8 17.13 -7.64 16.01
C SER A 8 15.98 -7.81 15.02
N ILE A 9 14.99 -6.93 15.13
CA ILE A 9 13.86 -6.81 14.21
C ILE A 9 13.91 -5.41 13.59
N LYS A 10 13.91 -5.34 12.25
CA LYS A 10 13.80 -4.08 11.50
C LYS A 10 12.37 -3.91 10.99
N ILE A 11 11.75 -2.77 11.33
CA ILE A 11 10.44 -2.37 10.80
C ILE A 11 10.68 -1.35 9.70
N GLY A 12 10.01 -1.51 8.56
CA GLY A 12 10.14 -0.62 7.41
C GLY A 12 8.88 -0.68 6.53
N LEU A 13 8.85 0.19 5.51
CA LEU A 13 7.83 0.15 4.48
C LEU A 13 8.17 -0.96 3.46
N ALA A 14 7.16 -1.66 2.99
CA ALA A 14 7.32 -2.61 1.89
C ALA A 14 7.10 -1.91 0.55
N SER A 15 7.99 -2.16 -0.40
CA SER A 15 7.78 -1.71 -1.78
C SER A 15 6.68 -2.56 -2.46
N PRO A 16 6.04 -2.04 -3.53
CA PRO A 16 5.10 -2.82 -4.34
C PRO A 16 5.71 -4.13 -4.85
N GLU A 17 6.97 -4.09 -5.30
CA GLU A 17 7.70 -5.27 -5.78
C GLU A 17 7.91 -6.29 -4.65
N GLN A 18 8.24 -5.84 -3.45
CA GLN A 18 8.42 -6.72 -2.31
C GLN A 18 7.11 -7.42 -1.91
N ILE A 19 5.99 -6.70 -1.95
CA ILE A 19 4.66 -7.27 -1.68
C ILE A 19 4.33 -8.34 -2.73
N ARG A 20 4.59 -8.08 -4.02
CA ARG A 20 4.39 -9.07 -5.09
C ARG A 20 5.30 -10.28 -4.92
N ASN A 21 6.55 -10.09 -4.49
CA ASN A 21 7.50 -11.17 -4.24
C ASN A 21 7.08 -12.08 -3.06
N TRP A 22 6.46 -11.52 -2.04
CA TRP A 22 5.92 -12.33 -0.93
C TRP A 22 4.66 -13.10 -1.30
N SER A 23 3.95 -12.65 -2.33
CA SER A 23 2.63 -13.14 -2.68
C SER A 23 2.68 -14.45 -3.47
N TYR A 24 1.79 -15.34 -3.13
CA TYR A 24 1.52 -16.58 -3.86
C TYR A 24 0.45 -16.41 -4.95
N GLY A 25 -0.15 -15.25 -5.07
CA GLY A 25 -1.10 -14.92 -6.12
C GLY A 25 -1.98 -13.72 -5.80
N GLU A 26 -2.61 -13.18 -6.83
CA GLU A 26 -3.51 -12.04 -6.76
C GLU A 26 -4.92 -12.46 -6.34
N VAL A 27 -5.46 -11.75 -5.36
CA VAL A 27 -6.87 -11.85 -4.95
C VAL A 27 -7.68 -10.92 -5.84
N LYS A 28 -8.53 -11.50 -6.71
CA LYS A 28 -9.30 -10.75 -7.72
C LYS A 28 -10.74 -10.50 -7.34
N LYS A 29 -11.22 -11.19 -6.31
CA LYS A 29 -12.62 -11.18 -5.91
C LYS A 29 -12.78 -10.94 -4.42
N PRO A 30 -13.82 -10.19 -4.01
CA PRO A 30 -14.08 -9.92 -2.60
C PRO A 30 -14.69 -11.12 -1.85
N GLU A 31 -15.11 -12.16 -2.57
CA GLU A 31 -15.73 -13.32 -1.97
C GLU A 31 -14.79 -14.03 -1.01
N THR A 32 -15.35 -14.54 0.07
CA THR A 32 -14.62 -15.22 1.13
C THR A 32 -14.81 -16.74 1.05
N ILE A 33 -15.94 -17.22 1.53
CA ILE A 33 -16.35 -18.62 1.49
C ILE A 33 -17.74 -18.76 0.91
N ASN A 34 -18.03 -19.87 0.31
CA ASN A 34 -19.37 -20.26 -0.08
C ASN A 34 -20.15 -20.66 1.19
N TYR A 35 -21.19 -19.91 1.53
CA TYR A 35 -21.98 -20.15 2.76
C TYR A 35 -22.70 -21.50 2.80
N ARG A 36 -22.95 -22.13 1.64
CA ARG A 36 -23.63 -23.41 1.52
C ARG A 36 -22.65 -24.58 1.69
N THR A 37 -21.47 -24.47 1.08
CA THR A 37 -20.47 -25.56 1.08
C THR A 37 -19.38 -25.37 2.11
N LEU A 38 -19.29 -24.16 2.72
CA LEU A 38 -18.25 -23.70 3.65
C LEU A 38 -16.82 -23.79 3.05
N LYS A 39 -16.72 -23.88 1.73
CA LYS A 39 -15.43 -23.91 1.03
C LYS A 39 -15.02 -22.51 0.57
N PRO A 40 -13.72 -22.19 0.60
CA PRO A 40 -13.21 -20.94 0.06
C PRO A 40 -13.55 -20.76 -1.41
N GLU A 41 -14.00 -19.55 -1.77
CA GLU A 41 -14.25 -19.21 -3.17
C GLU A 41 -12.94 -19.01 -3.93
N ARG A 42 -12.98 -19.39 -5.22
CA ARG A 42 -11.82 -19.27 -6.09
C ARG A 42 -11.47 -17.80 -6.35
N ASP A 43 -10.19 -17.48 -6.30
CA ASP A 43 -9.61 -16.15 -6.48
C ASP A 43 -10.12 -15.09 -5.47
N GLY A 44 -10.79 -15.55 -4.39
CA GLY A 44 -11.25 -14.75 -3.28
C GLY A 44 -10.25 -14.64 -2.13
N LEU A 45 -10.65 -13.95 -1.08
CA LEU A 45 -9.80 -13.64 0.10
C LEU A 45 -9.31 -14.87 0.88
N TYR A 46 -9.91 -16.04 0.70
CA TYR A 46 -9.52 -17.30 1.36
C TYR A 46 -9.15 -18.40 0.36
N CYS A 47 -8.93 -18.05 -0.90
CA CYS A 47 -8.68 -18.98 -2.00
C CYS A 47 -7.60 -20.01 -1.68
N GLU A 48 -7.92 -21.30 -1.87
CA GLU A 48 -6.96 -22.41 -1.64
C GLU A 48 -5.83 -22.46 -2.67
N ARG A 49 -6.07 -21.91 -3.88
CA ARG A 49 -5.04 -21.82 -4.92
C ARG A 49 -3.92 -20.85 -4.53
N ILE A 50 -4.27 -19.74 -3.86
CA ILE A 50 -3.32 -18.70 -3.43
C ILE A 50 -2.68 -19.11 -2.10
N PHE A 51 -3.51 -19.43 -1.11
CA PHE A 51 -3.06 -19.59 0.29
C PHE A 51 -2.81 -21.03 0.71
N GLY A 52 -3.14 -22.00 -0.14
CA GLY A 52 -3.00 -23.41 0.17
C GLY A 52 -4.31 -24.09 0.59
N PRO A 53 -4.29 -25.43 0.69
CA PRO A 53 -5.47 -26.24 0.97
C PRO A 53 -5.96 -26.06 2.41
N THR A 54 -7.26 -26.27 2.63
CA THR A 54 -7.87 -26.27 3.97
C THR A 54 -7.68 -27.57 4.73
N LYS A 55 -7.39 -28.66 4.01
CA LYS A 55 -7.11 -29.99 4.59
C LYS A 55 -5.75 -30.49 4.15
N ASP A 56 -5.05 -31.16 5.07
CA ASP A 56 -3.74 -31.75 4.77
C ASP A 56 -3.82 -32.73 3.59
N TRP A 57 -2.93 -32.52 2.63
CA TRP A 57 -2.72 -33.40 1.48
C TRP A 57 -3.96 -33.62 0.59
N GLU A 58 -4.89 -32.66 0.60
CA GLU A 58 -6.11 -32.72 -0.23
C GLU A 58 -6.25 -31.44 -1.07
N CYS A 59 -6.46 -31.57 -2.37
CA CYS A 59 -6.79 -30.42 -3.20
C CYS A 59 -8.28 -30.03 -3.07
N HIS A 60 -8.63 -28.83 -3.44
CA HIS A 60 -10.01 -28.28 -3.32
C HIS A 60 -11.10 -29.19 -3.93
N CYS A 61 -10.86 -29.73 -5.13
CA CYS A 61 -11.81 -30.57 -5.82
C CYS A 61 -11.81 -32.02 -5.37
N GLY A 62 -10.88 -32.43 -4.50
CA GLY A 62 -10.78 -33.83 -4.00
C GLY A 62 -10.18 -34.82 -4.97
N LYS A 63 -9.71 -34.43 -6.16
CA LYS A 63 -9.08 -35.33 -7.14
C LYS A 63 -7.80 -35.98 -6.60
N TYR A 64 -6.98 -35.17 -5.94
CA TYR A 64 -5.76 -35.61 -5.28
C TYR A 64 -5.93 -35.56 -3.78
N LYS A 65 -5.81 -36.73 -3.14
CA LYS A 65 -5.85 -36.92 -1.69
C LYS A 65 -4.69 -37.80 -1.30
N ARG A 66 -4.08 -37.60 -0.19
CA ARG A 66 -2.97 -38.35 0.41
C ARG A 66 -1.59 -37.76 0.07
N ILE A 67 -0.67 -38.03 0.98
CA ILE A 67 0.72 -37.53 1.00
C ILE A 67 1.53 -37.95 -0.25
N ARG A 68 1.18 -39.05 -0.94
CA ARG A 68 1.88 -39.45 -2.16
C ARG A 68 1.87 -38.43 -3.29
N TYR A 69 0.93 -37.48 -3.23
CA TYR A 69 0.79 -36.38 -4.20
C TYR A 69 1.39 -35.07 -3.70
N LYS A 70 2.21 -35.12 -2.63
CA LYS A 70 2.88 -33.91 -2.08
C LYS A 70 3.53 -33.07 -3.16
N GLY A 71 3.26 -31.77 -3.13
CA GLY A 71 3.83 -30.78 -4.05
C GLY A 71 3.20 -30.75 -5.45
N LYS A 72 2.24 -31.68 -5.73
CA LYS A 72 1.53 -31.68 -7.01
C LYS A 72 0.48 -30.56 -7.05
N ILE A 73 0.51 -29.77 -8.10
CA ILE A 73 -0.54 -28.80 -8.40
C ILE A 73 -1.66 -29.52 -9.15
N CYS A 74 -2.88 -29.43 -8.65
CA CYS A 74 -4.03 -30.07 -9.25
C CYS A 74 -4.36 -29.42 -10.60
N ASP A 75 -4.37 -30.23 -11.65
CA ASP A 75 -4.73 -29.82 -13.01
C ASP A 75 -6.18 -29.31 -13.15
N ARG A 76 -7.09 -29.74 -12.26
CA ARG A 76 -8.51 -29.35 -12.27
C ARG A 76 -8.79 -28.07 -11.48
N CYS A 77 -8.27 -27.93 -10.28
CA CYS A 77 -8.58 -26.81 -9.39
C CYS A 77 -7.39 -25.86 -9.11
N GLY A 78 -6.17 -26.22 -9.55
CA GLY A 78 -4.98 -25.41 -9.39
C GLY A 78 -4.41 -25.35 -7.97
N VAL A 79 -4.97 -26.12 -7.03
CA VAL A 79 -4.52 -26.14 -5.63
C VAL A 79 -3.36 -27.10 -5.48
N GLU A 80 -2.31 -26.66 -4.81
CA GLU A 80 -1.16 -27.48 -4.46
C GLU A 80 -1.51 -28.46 -3.33
N VAL A 81 -1.09 -29.72 -3.47
CA VAL A 81 -1.27 -30.74 -2.44
C VAL A 81 -0.16 -30.61 -1.40
N THR A 82 -0.45 -29.94 -0.32
CA THR A 82 0.48 -29.68 0.79
C THR A 82 -0.25 -29.70 2.13
N LYS A 83 0.47 -29.44 3.22
CA LYS A 83 -0.14 -29.32 4.54
C LYS A 83 -0.96 -28.03 4.65
N ALA A 84 -2.09 -28.09 5.34
CA ALA A 84 -2.94 -26.93 5.62
C ALA A 84 -2.19 -25.82 6.40
N LYS A 85 -1.13 -26.15 7.15
CA LYS A 85 -0.30 -25.20 7.89
C LYS A 85 0.21 -24.04 7.02
N VAL A 86 0.40 -24.23 5.71
CA VAL A 86 0.86 -23.16 4.81
C VAL A 86 -0.10 -21.98 4.75
N ARG A 87 -1.37 -22.15 5.13
CA ARG A 87 -2.37 -21.09 5.25
C ARG A 87 -2.07 -20.07 6.36
N ARG A 88 -1.11 -20.36 7.24
CA ARG A 88 -0.58 -19.41 8.24
C ARG A 88 0.62 -18.63 7.73
N GLU A 89 1.21 -19.04 6.61
CA GLU A 89 2.50 -18.55 6.14
C GLU A 89 2.39 -17.84 4.78
N ARG A 90 1.47 -18.30 3.90
CA ARG A 90 1.34 -17.75 2.54
C ARG A 90 0.58 -16.47 2.50
N MET A 91 1.21 -15.44 1.94
CA MET A 91 0.60 -14.15 1.65
C MET A 91 0.05 -14.12 0.22
N GLY A 92 -0.95 -13.29 0.02
CA GLY A 92 -1.43 -12.86 -1.29
C GLY A 92 -1.26 -11.36 -1.47
N HIS A 93 -1.75 -10.83 -2.58
CA HIS A 93 -1.81 -9.40 -2.82
C HIS A 93 -3.08 -9.01 -3.57
N ILE A 94 -3.41 -7.73 -3.54
CA ILE A 94 -4.46 -7.10 -4.33
C ILE A 94 -3.82 -5.99 -5.12
N GLU A 95 -3.94 -6.01 -6.45
CA GLU A 95 -3.58 -4.88 -7.32
C GLU A 95 -4.69 -3.83 -7.22
N LEU A 96 -4.33 -2.61 -6.89
CA LEU A 96 -5.28 -1.51 -6.84
C LEU A 96 -5.50 -0.93 -8.23
N ALA A 97 -6.74 -0.55 -8.54
CA ALA A 97 -7.07 0.11 -9.80
C ALA A 97 -6.48 1.51 -9.94
N ALA A 98 -6.21 2.17 -8.80
CA ALA A 98 -5.54 3.45 -8.71
C ALA A 98 -4.73 3.51 -7.40
N PRO A 99 -3.65 4.29 -7.35
CA PRO A 99 -2.86 4.48 -6.13
C PRO A 99 -3.71 5.06 -4.99
N VAL A 100 -3.44 4.61 -3.77
CA VAL A 100 -4.13 5.06 -2.55
C VAL A 100 -3.12 5.51 -1.51
N SER A 101 -3.29 6.73 -1.00
CA SER A 101 -2.46 7.25 0.09
C SER A 101 -2.73 6.53 1.40
N HIS A 102 -1.70 6.05 2.07
CA HIS A 102 -1.85 5.39 3.36
C HIS A 102 -2.26 6.41 4.43
N ILE A 103 -3.35 6.08 5.15
CA ILE A 103 -3.98 7.01 6.10
C ILE A 103 -3.05 7.46 7.23
N TRP A 104 -2.16 6.60 7.72
CA TRP A 104 -1.22 6.93 8.79
C TRP A 104 -0.24 8.05 8.38
N TYR A 105 0.14 8.09 7.11
CA TYR A 105 1.08 9.10 6.60
C TYR A 105 0.39 10.37 6.11
N PHE A 106 -0.91 10.27 5.82
CA PHE A 106 -1.74 11.41 5.43
C PHE A 106 -2.41 12.08 6.64
N LYS A 107 -3.22 11.33 7.43
CA LYS A 107 -4.02 11.86 8.57
C LYS A 107 -3.24 11.88 9.89
N GLY A 108 -2.02 11.38 9.93
CA GLY A 108 -1.15 11.48 11.10
C GLY A 108 -0.88 12.94 11.51
N ILE A 109 -0.65 13.16 12.79
CA ILE A 109 -0.30 14.50 13.32
C ILE A 109 1.13 14.43 13.86
N PRO A 110 2.09 15.05 13.16
CA PRO A 110 1.98 15.75 11.87
C PRO A 110 1.88 14.80 10.67
N SER A 111 1.27 15.26 9.56
CA SER A 111 1.22 14.51 8.29
C SER A 111 2.62 14.30 7.72
N ARG A 112 3.05 13.05 7.57
CA ARG A 112 4.38 12.71 7.02
C ARG A 112 4.49 13.10 5.55
N ILE A 113 3.46 12.82 4.75
CA ILE A 113 3.39 13.25 3.35
C ILE A 113 3.42 14.79 3.26
N GLY A 114 2.64 15.47 4.11
CA GLY A 114 2.62 16.91 4.14
C GLY A 114 3.97 17.54 4.49
N LEU A 115 4.71 16.97 5.46
CA LEU A 115 6.06 17.42 5.80
C LEU A 115 7.07 17.14 4.68
N MET A 116 7.00 15.97 4.06
CA MET A 116 7.90 15.61 2.96
C MET A 116 7.74 16.56 1.77
N LEU A 117 6.52 16.82 1.33
CA LEU A 117 6.21 17.69 0.20
C LEU A 117 6.18 19.19 0.52
N ASP A 118 6.22 19.57 1.81
CA ASP A 118 5.97 20.91 2.29
C ASP A 118 4.58 21.45 1.91
N ILE A 119 3.57 20.60 1.98
CA ILE A 119 2.18 20.95 1.69
C ILE A 119 1.37 20.85 2.98
N SER A 120 0.51 21.86 3.22
CA SER A 120 -0.37 21.82 4.40
C SER A 120 -1.38 20.66 4.30
N PRO A 121 -1.77 20.05 5.43
CA PRO A 121 -2.73 18.94 5.43
C PRO A 121 -4.06 19.25 4.74
N ARG A 122 -4.54 20.50 4.84
CA ARG A 122 -5.77 20.97 4.19
C ARG A 122 -5.67 20.98 2.66
N LEU A 123 -4.51 21.41 2.14
CA LEU A 123 -4.25 21.44 0.71
C LEU A 123 -4.06 20.02 0.17
N LEU A 124 -3.32 19.18 0.91
CA LEU A 124 -3.13 17.77 0.58
C LEU A 124 -4.47 17.01 0.52
N GLU A 125 -5.37 17.30 1.47
CA GLU A 125 -6.72 16.73 1.50
C GLU A 125 -7.52 17.09 0.24
N LYS A 126 -7.46 18.33 -0.23
CA LYS A 126 -8.15 18.76 -1.46
C LYS A 126 -7.67 17.97 -2.69
N VAL A 127 -6.37 17.70 -2.79
CA VAL A 127 -5.82 16.92 -3.90
C VAL A 127 -6.26 15.46 -3.80
N LEU A 128 -6.10 14.83 -2.64
CA LEU A 128 -6.42 13.41 -2.43
C LEU A 128 -7.91 13.09 -2.59
N TYR A 129 -8.79 14.03 -2.27
CA TYR A 129 -10.25 13.88 -2.45
C TYR A 129 -10.78 14.48 -3.76
N PHE A 130 -9.91 14.70 -4.74
CA PHE A 130 -10.28 15.17 -6.08
C PHE A 130 -11.02 16.52 -6.12
N ALA A 131 -10.74 17.41 -5.16
CA ALA A 131 -11.31 18.75 -5.09
C ALA A 131 -10.45 19.81 -5.78
N SER A 132 -9.17 19.54 -6.02
CA SER A 132 -8.24 20.47 -6.68
C SER A 132 -7.14 19.71 -7.41
N TYR A 133 -6.68 20.26 -8.51
CA TYR A 133 -5.48 19.81 -9.22
C TYR A 133 -4.23 20.27 -8.47
N ILE A 134 -3.16 19.53 -8.60
CA ILE A 134 -1.81 19.91 -8.19
C ILE A 134 -0.88 19.85 -9.38
N VAL A 135 -0.07 20.91 -9.55
CA VAL A 135 0.92 20.97 -10.63
C VAL A 135 2.09 20.04 -10.28
N THR A 136 2.28 19.00 -11.07
CA THR A 136 3.41 18.08 -10.96
C THR A 136 4.61 18.60 -11.74
N ASN A 137 4.39 19.09 -12.96
CA ASN A 137 5.41 19.70 -13.79
C ASN A 137 4.92 21.04 -14.36
N PRO A 138 5.52 22.19 -13.98
CA PRO A 138 5.09 23.50 -14.47
C PRO A 138 5.52 23.79 -15.92
N GLY A 139 6.46 23.04 -16.49
CA GLY A 139 7.02 23.31 -17.82
C GLY A 139 7.53 24.73 -17.99
N LEU A 140 7.21 25.35 -19.13
CA LEU A 140 7.55 26.75 -19.43
C LEU A 140 6.44 27.76 -19.08
N THR A 141 5.49 27.36 -18.24
CA THR A 141 4.36 28.19 -17.84
C THR A 141 4.68 29.02 -16.58
N PRO A 142 3.90 30.06 -16.25
CA PRO A 142 4.08 30.85 -15.03
C PRO A 142 3.60 30.13 -13.77
N LEU A 143 3.23 28.86 -13.86
CA LEU A 143 2.81 28.03 -12.73
C LEU A 143 4.01 27.63 -11.88
N GLU A 144 3.77 27.42 -10.59
CA GLU A 144 4.77 26.88 -9.69
C GLU A 144 4.52 25.38 -9.44
N LYS A 145 5.61 24.62 -9.27
CA LYS A 145 5.51 23.21 -8.87
C LYS A 145 4.79 23.10 -7.53
N LYS A 146 3.87 22.13 -7.40
CA LYS A 146 3.00 21.92 -6.24
C LYS A 146 1.93 23.02 -6.04
N GLN A 147 1.75 23.94 -6.97
CA GLN A 147 0.65 24.89 -6.94
C GLN A 147 -0.68 24.12 -7.10
N LEU A 148 -1.68 24.52 -6.31
CA LEU A 148 -3.03 23.98 -6.47
C LEU A 148 -3.83 24.85 -7.42
N LEU A 149 -4.58 24.18 -8.30
CA LEU A 149 -5.49 24.80 -9.24
C LEU A 149 -6.91 24.28 -8.98
N THR A 150 -7.87 25.18 -9.02
CA THR A 150 -9.28 24.82 -9.10
C THR A 150 -9.59 24.28 -10.50
N GLU A 151 -10.72 23.60 -10.66
CA GLU A 151 -11.19 23.12 -11.97
C GLU A 151 -11.24 24.24 -13.02
N LYS A 152 -11.70 25.43 -12.62
CA LYS A 152 -11.77 26.61 -13.49
C LYS A 152 -10.37 27.08 -13.93
N GLU A 153 -9.47 27.28 -12.97
CA GLU A 153 -8.08 27.69 -13.23
C GLU A 153 -7.35 26.67 -14.11
N TYR A 154 -7.55 25.37 -13.86
CA TYR A 154 -6.97 24.31 -14.67
C TYR A 154 -7.43 24.41 -16.13
N ARG A 155 -8.74 24.59 -16.37
CA ARG A 155 -9.27 24.76 -17.74
C ARG A 155 -8.71 26.00 -18.44
N GLU A 156 -8.68 27.15 -17.73
CA GLU A 156 -8.12 28.38 -18.26
C GLU A 156 -6.63 28.24 -18.62
N MET A 157 -5.87 27.52 -17.78
CA MET A 157 -4.46 27.25 -18.06
C MET A 157 -4.27 26.27 -19.21
N ARG A 158 -5.12 25.24 -19.31
CA ARG A 158 -5.12 24.29 -20.43
C ARG A 158 -5.48 24.95 -21.77
N GLU A 159 -6.43 25.88 -21.80
CA GLU A 159 -6.78 26.66 -22.99
C GLU A 159 -5.63 27.56 -23.45
N ARG A 160 -4.85 28.11 -22.48
CA ARG A 160 -3.77 29.04 -22.77
C ARG A 160 -2.45 28.37 -23.13
N TYR A 161 -2.09 27.29 -22.45
CA TYR A 161 -0.77 26.65 -22.52
C TYR A 161 -0.82 25.20 -23.04
N GLY A 162 -2.01 24.66 -23.29
CA GLY A 162 -2.15 23.29 -23.80
C GLY A 162 -1.47 22.23 -22.90
N ASP A 163 -0.58 21.47 -23.51
CA ASP A 163 0.15 20.39 -22.83
C ASP A 163 1.55 20.80 -22.34
N GLU A 164 1.84 22.11 -22.25
CA GLU A 164 3.14 22.60 -21.76
C GLU A 164 3.35 22.41 -20.26
N PHE A 165 2.32 22.06 -19.50
CA PHE A 165 2.41 21.76 -18.07
C PHE A 165 1.62 20.49 -17.74
N GLU A 166 1.98 19.86 -16.63
CA GLU A 166 1.28 18.69 -16.09
C GLU A 166 0.69 19.02 -14.72
N ALA A 167 -0.58 18.71 -14.56
CA ALA A 167 -1.27 18.80 -13.29
C ALA A 167 -2.32 17.69 -13.21
N SER A 168 -2.38 17.03 -12.06
CA SER A 168 -3.30 15.92 -11.85
C SER A 168 -3.92 15.96 -10.46
N MET A 169 -4.83 15.05 -10.16
CA MET A 169 -5.53 14.92 -8.87
C MET A 169 -5.29 13.55 -8.26
N GLY A 170 -5.62 13.43 -6.98
CA GLY A 170 -5.60 12.15 -6.29
C GLY A 170 -4.22 11.74 -5.78
N ALA A 171 -4.15 10.50 -5.32
CA ALA A 171 -2.93 9.95 -4.74
C ALA A 171 -1.81 9.72 -5.76
N GLU A 172 -2.14 9.53 -7.04
CA GLU A 172 -1.18 9.36 -8.13
C GLU A 172 -0.29 10.60 -8.28
N ALA A 173 -0.89 11.80 -8.32
CA ALA A 173 -0.16 13.06 -8.36
C ALA A 173 0.81 13.23 -7.18
N ILE A 174 0.34 12.84 -5.99
CA ILE A 174 1.17 12.89 -4.78
C ILE A 174 2.31 11.88 -4.86
N GLN A 175 2.06 10.68 -5.39
CA GLN A 175 3.08 9.65 -5.58
C GLN A 175 4.18 10.11 -6.56
N GLU A 176 3.80 10.74 -7.67
CA GLU A 176 4.76 11.32 -8.64
C GLU A 176 5.66 12.37 -7.97
N LEU A 177 5.07 13.32 -7.24
CA LEU A 177 5.83 14.32 -6.51
C LEU A 177 6.77 13.72 -5.46
N LEU A 178 6.37 12.61 -4.81
CA LEU A 178 7.21 11.90 -3.84
C LEU A 178 8.36 11.14 -4.51
N LYS A 179 8.15 10.57 -5.70
CA LYS A 179 9.19 9.86 -6.49
C LYS A 179 10.34 10.77 -6.92
N GLU A 180 10.05 12.03 -7.16
CA GLU A 180 11.03 13.02 -7.62
C GLU A 180 11.92 13.58 -6.51
N ILE A 181 11.65 13.26 -5.24
CA ILE A 181 12.43 13.78 -4.12
C ILE A 181 13.78 13.09 -4.04
N ASP A 182 14.84 13.87 -4.17
CA ASP A 182 16.19 13.47 -3.77
C ASP A 182 16.36 13.76 -2.26
N LEU A 183 16.43 12.68 -1.46
CA LEU A 183 16.53 12.78 -0.01
C LEU A 183 17.84 13.40 0.46
N ASP A 184 18.96 13.14 -0.23
CA ASP A 184 20.26 13.66 0.16
C ASP A 184 20.35 15.16 -0.12
N GLN A 185 19.87 15.60 -1.29
CA GLN A 185 19.79 17.03 -1.63
C GLN A 185 18.85 17.76 -0.67
N LEU A 186 17.64 17.24 -0.46
CA LEU A 186 16.64 17.86 0.42
C LEU A 186 17.14 17.97 1.88
N SER A 187 17.86 16.95 2.37
CA SER A 187 18.48 16.99 3.70
C SER A 187 19.51 18.09 3.82
N ALA A 188 20.39 18.24 2.82
CA ALA A 188 21.40 19.30 2.79
C ALA A 188 20.77 20.70 2.74
N GLU A 189 19.75 20.90 1.90
CA GLU A 189 19.01 22.17 1.80
C GLU A 189 18.35 22.54 3.11
N LEU A 190 17.63 21.62 3.75
CA LEU A 190 16.94 21.85 5.02
C LEU A 190 17.95 22.12 6.15
N THR A 191 19.06 21.43 6.19
CA THR A 191 20.14 21.66 7.19
C THR A 191 20.68 23.09 7.06
N ALA A 192 20.99 23.53 5.86
CA ALA A 192 21.44 24.90 5.60
C ALA A 192 20.38 25.96 5.95
N GLU A 193 19.09 25.64 5.75
CA GLU A 193 17.98 26.53 6.10
C GLU A 193 17.78 26.62 7.63
N VAL A 194 17.97 25.53 8.38
CA VAL A 194 17.94 25.52 9.86
C VAL A 194 18.92 26.51 10.46
N GLU A 195 20.16 26.60 9.90
CA GLU A 195 21.18 27.54 10.38
C GLU A 195 20.79 29.00 10.19
N LYS A 196 20.07 29.31 9.11
CA LYS A 196 19.64 30.68 8.75
C LYS A 196 18.30 31.07 9.37
N SER A 197 17.60 30.13 10.01
CA SER A 197 16.23 30.35 10.50
C SER A 197 16.18 30.45 12.01
N SER A 198 15.16 31.15 12.54
CA SER A 198 14.90 31.32 13.96
C SER A 198 13.41 31.15 14.30
N GLY A 199 13.09 30.99 15.58
CA GLY A 199 11.71 30.95 16.09
C GLY A 199 10.87 29.80 15.52
N GLN A 200 9.62 30.06 15.24
CA GLN A 200 8.64 29.08 14.74
C GLN A 200 9.03 28.46 13.39
N LYS A 201 9.67 29.25 12.51
CA LYS A 201 10.15 28.77 11.21
C LYS A 201 11.18 27.66 11.39
N LYS A 202 12.16 27.87 12.29
CA LYS A 202 13.17 26.87 12.60
C LYS A 202 12.56 25.55 13.11
N VAL A 203 11.57 25.62 14.00
CA VAL A 203 10.88 24.44 14.54
C VAL A 203 10.18 23.65 13.42
N ARG A 204 9.54 24.33 12.48
CA ARG A 204 8.89 23.69 11.32
C ARG A 204 9.91 22.98 10.43
N ILE A 205 11.03 23.62 10.13
CA ILE A 205 12.09 23.03 9.30
C ILE A 205 12.72 21.83 9.99
N LEU A 206 12.97 21.90 11.30
CA LEU A 206 13.50 20.78 12.08
C LEU A 206 12.57 19.55 12.03
N LYS A 207 11.26 19.75 12.21
CA LYS A 207 10.28 18.64 12.07
C LYS A 207 10.27 18.02 10.68
N ARG A 208 10.49 18.85 9.65
CA ARG A 208 10.57 18.38 8.28
C ARG A 208 11.85 17.60 8.05
N LEU A 209 12.99 18.13 8.52
CA LEU A 209 14.29 17.48 8.44
C LEU A 209 14.30 16.12 9.15
N GLU A 210 13.67 16.01 10.33
CA GLU A 210 13.53 14.75 11.06
C GLU A 210 12.88 13.64 10.21
N VAL A 211 11.81 13.97 9.47
CA VAL A 211 11.14 13.02 8.59
C VAL A 211 12.01 12.64 7.40
N VAL A 212 12.67 13.62 6.77
CA VAL A 212 13.58 13.38 5.64
C VAL A 212 14.74 12.48 6.06
N GLU A 213 15.38 12.75 7.19
CA GLU A 213 16.45 11.93 7.73
C GLU A 213 16.00 10.52 8.08
N ALA A 214 14.79 10.35 8.64
CA ALA A 214 14.23 9.04 8.93
C ALA A 214 14.08 8.19 7.65
N PHE A 215 13.64 8.77 6.53
CA PHE A 215 13.59 8.08 5.24
C PHE A 215 14.98 7.79 4.69
N ARG A 216 15.89 8.77 4.72
CA ARG A 216 17.26 8.66 4.23
C ARG A 216 18.04 7.54 4.93
N ILE A 217 18.01 7.51 6.27
CA ILE A 217 18.75 6.54 7.08
C ILE A 217 18.14 5.14 6.97
N SER A 218 16.80 5.03 6.93
CA SER A 218 16.12 3.72 6.85
C SER A 218 16.21 3.06 5.48
N GLY A 219 16.47 3.84 4.43
CA GLY A 219 16.45 3.38 3.04
C GLY A 219 15.03 3.16 2.50
N ASN A 220 14.00 3.65 3.21
CA ASN A 220 12.65 3.66 2.68
C ASN A 220 12.50 4.78 1.65
N ARG A 221 11.69 4.52 0.61
CA ARG A 221 11.40 5.54 -0.40
C ARG A 221 10.11 6.29 -0.05
N PRO A 222 10.06 7.61 -0.25
CA PRO A 222 8.89 8.41 0.10
C PRO A 222 7.60 7.99 -0.61
N GLU A 223 7.69 7.57 -1.87
CA GLU A 223 6.54 7.11 -2.66
C GLU A 223 5.88 5.84 -2.12
N TRP A 224 6.55 5.07 -1.26
CA TRP A 224 5.93 3.89 -0.63
C TRP A 224 4.87 4.25 0.42
N MET A 225 4.72 5.52 0.76
CA MET A 225 3.59 6.01 1.55
C MET A 225 2.27 6.04 0.76
N VAL A 226 2.35 5.85 -0.56
CA VAL A 226 1.22 5.68 -1.47
C VAL A 226 1.26 4.25 -2.01
N MET A 227 0.15 3.54 -1.88
CA MET A 227 0.06 2.11 -2.17
C MET A 227 -0.53 1.85 -3.55
N ASP A 228 0.15 1.04 -4.35
CA ASP A 228 -0.36 0.49 -5.62
C ASP A 228 -0.86 -0.94 -5.43
N VAL A 229 -0.30 -1.62 -4.45
CA VAL A 229 -0.56 -3.03 -4.14
C VAL A 229 -0.80 -3.18 -2.64
N LEU A 230 -1.82 -3.94 -2.27
CA LEU A 230 -2.11 -4.28 -0.88
C LEU A 230 -1.63 -5.71 -0.57
N PRO A 231 -0.88 -5.92 0.52
CA PRO A 231 -0.58 -7.27 1.00
C PRO A 231 -1.82 -7.88 1.63
N VAL A 232 -2.09 -9.15 1.31
CA VAL A 232 -3.17 -9.93 1.93
C VAL A 232 -2.55 -10.95 2.87
N LEU A 233 -2.83 -10.80 4.14
CA LEU A 233 -2.31 -11.67 5.18
C LEU A 233 -2.79 -13.12 5.01
N PRO A 234 -2.03 -14.11 5.51
CA PRO A 234 -2.44 -15.50 5.52
C PRO A 234 -3.82 -15.71 6.16
N PRO A 235 -4.69 -16.56 5.60
CA PRO A 235 -6.06 -16.77 6.09
C PRO A 235 -6.16 -17.16 7.56
N ASP A 236 -5.25 -17.97 8.06
CA ASP A 236 -5.28 -18.47 9.45
C ASP A 236 -4.91 -17.36 10.46
N LEU A 237 -4.33 -16.23 10.02
CA LEU A 237 -4.11 -15.05 10.86
C LEU A 237 -5.33 -14.11 10.91
N ARG A 238 -6.31 -14.33 10.03
CA ARG A 238 -7.59 -13.61 9.95
C ARG A 238 -8.76 -14.59 9.77
N PRO A 239 -8.92 -15.55 10.68
CA PRO A 239 -9.88 -16.63 10.51
C PRO A 239 -11.32 -16.11 10.50
N MET A 240 -12.16 -16.77 9.70
CA MET A 240 -13.60 -16.63 9.77
C MET A 240 -14.14 -17.71 10.69
N VAL A 241 -14.82 -17.31 11.76
CA VAL A 241 -15.40 -18.21 12.75
C VAL A 241 -16.92 -18.16 12.66
N GLN A 242 -17.56 -19.31 12.58
CA GLN A 242 -18.99 -19.44 12.67
C GLN A 242 -19.39 -19.39 14.15
N LEU A 243 -20.27 -18.46 14.52
CA LEU A 243 -20.78 -18.35 15.87
C LEU A 243 -21.94 -19.31 16.11
N ASP A 244 -22.07 -19.81 17.35
CA ASP A 244 -23.15 -20.68 17.76
C ASP A 244 -24.52 -20.05 17.52
N GLY A 245 -25.42 -20.77 16.85
CA GLY A 245 -26.81 -20.39 16.65
C GLY A 245 -27.11 -19.51 15.43
N GLY A 246 -26.14 -19.23 14.56
CA GLY A 246 -26.41 -18.41 13.38
C GLY A 246 -25.30 -18.33 12.36
N ASN A 247 -25.64 -17.77 11.21
CA ASN A 247 -24.76 -17.62 10.04
C ASN A 247 -23.86 -16.39 10.12
N VAL A 248 -23.44 -15.95 11.28
CA VAL A 248 -22.58 -14.78 11.41
C VAL A 248 -21.12 -15.23 11.43
N LEU A 249 -20.41 -14.86 10.40
CA LEU A 249 -18.97 -15.04 10.29
C LEU A 249 -18.28 -13.77 10.77
N VAL A 250 -17.42 -13.91 11.78
CA VAL A 250 -16.63 -12.80 12.29
C VAL A 250 -15.20 -12.95 11.79
N THR A 251 -14.68 -11.92 11.16
CA THR A 251 -13.27 -11.82 10.78
C THR A 251 -12.51 -11.13 11.89
N PHE A 252 -11.54 -11.79 12.49
CA PHE A 252 -10.57 -11.17 13.36
C PHE A 252 -9.36 -10.72 12.52
N GLY A 253 -8.98 -9.49 12.64
CA GLY A 253 -7.93 -8.88 11.86
C GLY A 253 -8.50 -8.07 10.71
N GLY A 254 -8.94 -6.87 11.03
CA GLY A 254 -9.39 -5.92 10.05
C GLY A 254 -8.27 -5.63 9.06
N ILE A 255 -8.57 -5.71 7.77
CA ILE A 255 -7.90 -4.91 6.79
C ILE A 255 -8.32 -3.49 7.16
N TYR A 256 -7.46 -2.76 7.84
CA TYR A 256 -7.70 -1.35 8.07
C TYR A 256 -7.49 -0.64 6.75
N GLY A 257 -8.59 -0.28 6.10
CA GLY A 257 -8.62 0.78 5.13
C GLY A 257 -8.44 2.11 5.82
#